data_f97aa0a25dedd24bb201c25b94c81c95
#
_entry.id   f97aa0a25dedd24bb201c25b94c81c95
#
_cell.length_a   1.000
_cell.length_b   1.000
_cell.length_c   1.000
_cell.angle_alpha   90.00
_cell.angle_beta   90.00
_cell.angle_gamma   90.00
#
_symmetry.space_group_name_H-M   'P 1'
#
loop_
_entity.id
_entity.type
_entity.pdbx_description
1 polymer ?
#
loop_
_entity_poly.entity_id
_entity_poly.type
_entity_poly.pdbx_seq_one_letter_code
_entity_poly.pdbx_strand_id
1 'polypeptide(L)'
;MKSIYFLLGIMLCIVVATGLNIYFLKRREKGRAAPRLEAMWSGWIWGSMAMFPITLTVSLLGVSGGWLIAMFWLGSIVFSGVATAWMSAASAGLMFRAIFGAALLSASLVHLLRGDMDWTNAYMVTISVALLATGGAFVARALWSKRFSAEPATTVQAG
;
A
#
# COMPACT_ATOMS: atom_id res chain seq x y z
N MET A 1 -25.83 -4.17 -11.71
CA MET A 1 -24.75 -3.94 -12.71
C MET A 1 -23.47 -3.32 -12.14
N LYS A 2 -23.50 -2.39 -11.17
CA LYS A 2 -22.28 -1.76 -10.59
C LYS A 2 -21.29 -2.77 -9.99
N SER A 3 -21.77 -3.81 -9.32
CA SER A 3 -20.93 -4.84 -8.70
C SER A 3 -20.13 -5.67 -9.70
N ILE A 4 -20.64 -5.90 -10.90
CA ILE A 4 -19.95 -6.66 -11.96
C ILE A 4 -18.76 -5.86 -12.47
N TYR A 5 -18.92 -4.57 -12.72
CA TYR A 5 -17.82 -3.70 -13.16
C TYR A 5 -16.73 -3.58 -12.09
N PHE A 6 -17.12 -3.55 -10.82
CA PHE A 6 -16.16 -3.55 -9.70
C PHE A 6 -15.34 -4.83 -9.65
N LEU A 7 -15.99 -6.00 -9.77
CA LEU A 7 -15.31 -7.30 -9.81
C LEU A 7 -14.38 -7.43 -11.02
N LEU A 8 -14.85 -7.00 -12.22
CA LEU A 8 -14.03 -6.99 -13.43
C LEU A 8 -12.81 -6.07 -13.27
N GLY A 9 -12.96 -4.91 -12.64
CA GLY A 9 -11.86 -3.99 -12.34
C GLY A 9 -10.82 -4.63 -11.43
N ILE A 10 -11.23 -5.30 -10.36
CA ILE A 10 -10.31 -6.04 -9.48
C ILE A 10 -9.59 -7.16 -10.23
N MET A 11 -10.31 -7.96 -11.00
CA MET A 11 -9.72 -9.03 -11.81
C MET A 11 -8.68 -8.49 -12.78
N LEU A 12 -8.97 -7.39 -13.48
CA LEU A 12 -8.05 -6.74 -14.40
C LEU A 12 -6.77 -6.27 -13.67
N CYS A 13 -6.90 -5.65 -12.50
CA CYS A 13 -5.76 -5.23 -11.69
C CYS A 13 -4.87 -6.41 -11.28
N ILE A 14 -5.46 -7.55 -10.89
CA ILE A 14 -4.74 -8.76 -10.53
C ILE A 14 -3.97 -9.31 -11.74
N VAL A 15 -4.62 -9.38 -12.90
CA VAL A 15 -4.01 -9.89 -14.14
C VAL A 15 -2.82 -9.02 -14.56
N VAL A 16 -2.99 -7.68 -14.55
CA VAL A 16 -1.91 -6.74 -14.90
C VAL A 16 -0.75 -6.84 -13.91
N ALA A 17 -1.02 -6.86 -12.61
CA ALA A 17 0.01 -6.97 -11.59
C ALA A 17 0.78 -8.29 -11.69
N THR A 18 0.07 -9.40 -11.90
CA THR A 18 0.68 -10.73 -12.07
C THR A 18 1.51 -10.81 -13.35
N GLY A 19 0.98 -10.30 -14.46
CA GLY A 19 1.67 -10.28 -15.76
C GLY A 19 2.99 -9.51 -15.70
N LEU A 20 3.00 -8.34 -15.06
CA LEU A 20 4.22 -7.54 -14.88
C LEU A 20 5.23 -8.21 -13.95
N ASN A 21 4.78 -8.86 -12.88
CA ASN A 21 5.68 -9.63 -12.01
C ASN A 21 6.36 -10.77 -12.79
N ILE A 22 5.62 -11.53 -13.59
CA ILE A 22 6.18 -12.58 -14.46
C ILE A 22 7.16 -12.00 -15.48
N TYR A 23 6.84 -10.85 -16.07
CA TYR A 23 7.73 -10.16 -17.00
C TYR A 23 9.07 -9.80 -16.34
N PHE A 24 9.05 -9.24 -15.13
CA PHE A 24 10.28 -8.89 -14.40
C PHE A 24 11.10 -10.13 -14.02
N LEU A 25 10.46 -11.22 -13.59
CA LEU A 25 11.14 -12.48 -13.30
C LEU A 25 11.87 -13.02 -14.52
N LYS A 26 11.17 -13.15 -15.65
CA LYS A 26 11.78 -13.60 -16.92
C LYS A 26 12.91 -12.70 -17.40
N ARG A 27 12.80 -11.39 -17.15
CA ARG A 27 13.85 -10.43 -17.50
C ARG A 27 15.10 -10.60 -16.64
N ARG A 28 14.94 -10.90 -15.35
CA ARG A 28 16.05 -11.22 -14.45
C ARG A 28 16.75 -12.51 -14.85
N GLU A 29 15.99 -13.56 -15.18
CA GLU A 29 16.54 -14.84 -15.68
C GLU A 29 17.42 -14.67 -16.92
N LYS A 30 17.07 -13.73 -17.80
CA LYS A 30 17.85 -13.39 -19.01
C LYS A 30 19.03 -12.43 -18.74
N GLY A 31 19.39 -12.17 -17.48
CA GLY A 31 20.46 -11.25 -17.11
C GLY A 31 20.20 -9.77 -17.43
N ARG A 32 18.96 -9.40 -17.78
CA ARG A 32 18.55 -8.03 -18.14
C ARG A 32 17.71 -7.38 -17.03
N ALA A 33 18.15 -7.51 -15.79
CA ALA A 33 17.44 -6.88 -14.65
C ALA A 33 17.23 -5.38 -14.88
N ALA A 34 16.06 -4.86 -14.49
CA ALA A 34 15.73 -3.44 -14.56
C ALA A 34 15.30 -2.94 -13.17
N PRO A 35 16.23 -2.81 -12.22
CA PRO A 35 15.90 -2.54 -10.81
C PRO A 35 15.12 -1.23 -10.62
N ARG A 36 15.41 -0.20 -11.41
CA ARG A 36 14.67 1.07 -11.36
C ARG A 36 13.22 0.93 -11.81
N LEU A 37 12.96 0.15 -12.87
CA LEU A 37 11.61 -0.07 -13.37
C LEU A 37 10.80 -0.94 -12.39
N GLU A 38 11.44 -1.90 -11.75
CA GLU A 38 10.81 -2.71 -10.70
C GLU A 38 10.49 -1.86 -9.45
N ALA A 39 11.40 -0.97 -9.07
CA ALA A 39 11.16 -0.03 -7.97
C ALA A 39 10.02 0.95 -8.29
N MET A 40 10.00 1.51 -9.51
CA MET A 40 8.92 2.36 -10.00
C MET A 40 7.57 1.65 -9.93
N TRP A 41 7.51 0.40 -10.41
CA TRP A 41 6.30 -0.40 -10.40
C TRP A 41 5.82 -0.72 -8.97
N SER A 42 6.74 -1.10 -8.10
CA SER A 42 6.43 -1.32 -6.68
C SER A 42 5.90 -0.05 -6.01
N GLY A 43 6.54 1.09 -6.30
CA GLY A 43 6.10 2.41 -5.81
C GLY A 43 4.74 2.81 -6.34
N TRP A 44 4.44 2.52 -7.61
CA TRP A 44 3.13 2.79 -8.21
C TRP A 44 2.01 1.98 -7.54
N ILE A 45 2.19 0.64 -7.43
CA ILE A 45 1.16 -0.23 -6.83
C ILE A 45 0.92 0.15 -5.37
N TRP A 46 1.97 0.12 -4.55
CA TRP A 46 1.81 0.34 -3.11
C TRP A 46 1.56 1.81 -2.77
N GLY A 47 2.10 2.73 -3.56
CA GLY A 47 1.86 4.16 -3.42
C GLY A 47 0.40 4.51 -3.72
N SER A 48 -0.16 4.02 -4.82
CA SER A 48 -1.57 4.25 -5.14
C SER A 48 -2.51 3.60 -4.11
N MET A 49 -2.19 2.40 -3.62
CA MET A 49 -2.93 1.81 -2.50
C MET A 49 -2.88 2.67 -1.24
N ALA A 50 -1.72 3.25 -0.90
CA ALA A 50 -1.59 4.14 0.26
C ALA A 50 -2.35 5.45 0.08
N MET A 51 -2.48 5.96 -1.14
CA MET A 51 -3.22 7.19 -1.41
C MET A 51 -4.72 7.06 -1.16
N PHE A 52 -5.31 5.87 -1.25
CA PHE A 52 -6.73 5.66 -0.92
C PHE A 52 -7.09 6.07 0.52
N PRO A 53 -6.50 5.48 1.56
CA PRO A 53 -6.81 5.87 2.93
C PRO A 53 -6.34 7.29 3.26
N ILE A 54 -5.28 7.80 2.62
CA ILE A 54 -4.85 9.19 2.78
C ILE A 54 -5.92 10.15 2.26
N THR A 55 -6.41 9.94 1.03
CA THR A 55 -7.47 10.78 0.46
C THR A 55 -8.79 10.63 1.21
N LEU A 56 -9.09 9.44 1.72
CA LEU A 56 -10.24 9.21 2.59
C LEU A 56 -10.12 10.05 3.88
N THR A 57 -8.97 10.03 4.53
CA THR A 57 -8.72 10.82 5.75
C THR A 57 -8.91 12.32 5.48
N VAL A 58 -8.34 12.81 4.37
CA VAL A 58 -8.46 14.23 3.97
C VAL A 58 -9.91 14.60 3.63
N SER A 59 -10.65 13.70 2.99
CA SER A 59 -12.09 13.87 2.73
C SER A 59 -12.89 13.94 4.02
N LEU A 60 -12.57 13.09 5.00
CA LEU A 60 -13.16 13.14 6.33
C LEU A 60 -12.86 14.46 7.06
N LEU A 61 -11.76 15.12 6.77
CA LEU A 61 -11.42 16.45 7.31
C LEU A 61 -12.15 17.61 6.61
N GLY A 62 -13.03 17.33 5.65
CA GLY A 62 -13.88 18.32 4.99
C GLY A 62 -13.40 18.81 3.63
N VAL A 63 -12.28 18.30 3.13
CA VAL A 63 -11.82 18.60 1.76
C VAL A 63 -12.66 17.79 0.76
N SER A 64 -13.19 18.44 -0.26
CA SER A 64 -14.07 17.81 -1.26
C SER A 64 -13.69 18.19 -2.69
N GLY A 65 -14.28 17.47 -3.65
CA GLY A 65 -14.20 17.81 -5.07
C GLY A 65 -12.91 17.38 -5.77
N GLY A 66 -12.55 18.12 -6.82
CA GLY A 66 -11.44 17.79 -7.71
C GLY A 66 -10.07 17.72 -7.05
N TRP A 67 -9.89 18.38 -5.90
CA TRP A 67 -8.65 18.34 -5.13
C TRP A 67 -8.29 16.94 -4.63
N LEU A 68 -9.28 16.12 -4.25
CA LEU A 68 -9.03 14.74 -3.81
C LEU A 68 -8.51 13.89 -4.96
N ILE A 69 -9.06 14.09 -6.16
CA ILE A 69 -8.62 13.37 -7.36
C ILE A 69 -7.19 13.80 -7.73
N ALA A 70 -6.92 15.10 -7.74
CA ALA A 70 -5.59 15.64 -8.01
C ALA A 70 -4.57 15.11 -6.98
N MET A 71 -4.90 15.14 -5.69
CA MET A 71 -4.06 14.64 -4.61
C MET A 71 -3.77 13.16 -4.75
N PHE A 72 -4.77 12.34 -5.12
CA PHE A 72 -4.58 10.91 -5.35
C PHE A 72 -3.58 10.64 -6.48
N TRP A 73 -3.75 11.28 -7.64
CA TRP A 73 -2.87 11.04 -8.79
C TRP A 73 -1.47 11.62 -8.57
N LEU A 74 -1.36 12.85 -8.07
CA LEU A 74 -0.07 13.47 -7.78
C LEU A 74 0.69 12.68 -6.70
N GLY A 75 0.02 12.26 -5.64
CA GLY A 75 0.64 11.43 -4.60
C GLY A 75 1.13 10.10 -5.13
N SER A 76 0.35 9.42 -5.98
CA SER A 76 0.76 8.17 -6.61
C SER A 76 1.99 8.34 -7.51
N ILE A 77 2.07 9.43 -8.28
CA ILE A 77 3.23 9.76 -9.10
C ILE A 77 4.45 10.06 -8.23
N VAL A 78 4.29 10.83 -7.14
CA VAL A 78 5.37 11.15 -6.21
C VAL A 78 5.92 9.89 -5.56
N PHE A 79 5.07 8.97 -5.06
CA PHE A 79 5.52 7.70 -4.50
C PHE A 79 6.30 6.86 -5.51
N SER A 80 5.83 6.80 -6.76
CA SER A 80 6.53 6.10 -7.83
C SER A 80 7.89 6.74 -8.14
N GLY A 81 7.96 8.08 -8.18
CA GLY A 81 9.19 8.84 -8.41
C GLY A 81 10.21 8.63 -7.28
N VAL A 82 9.78 8.72 -6.03
CA VAL A 82 10.63 8.48 -4.85
C VAL A 82 11.19 7.06 -4.86
N ALA A 83 10.34 6.05 -5.15
CA ALA A 83 10.79 4.67 -5.26
C ALA A 83 11.87 4.50 -6.33
N THR A 84 11.68 5.14 -7.50
CA THR A 84 12.62 5.04 -8.63
C THR A 84 13.95 5.72 -8.33
N ALA A 85 13.93 6.87 -7.64
CA ALA A 85 15.12 7.68 -7.41
C ALA A 85 16.02 7.11 -6.29
N TRP A 86 15.42 6.61 -5.21
CA TRP A 86 16.17 6.36 -3.96
C TRP A 86 16.01 4.95 -3.37
N MET A 87 15.17 4.09 -3.96
CA MET A 87 14.83 2.82 -3.32
C MET A 87 15.08 1.62 -4.24
N SER A 88 15.35 0.46 -3.62
CA SER A 88 15.22 -0.83 -4.30
C SER A 88 13.75 -1.26 -4.31
N ALA A 89 13.37 -2.15 -5.22
CA ALA A 89 11.99 -2.67 -5.30
C ALA A 89 11.53 -3.32 -3.98
N ALA A 90 12.44 -3.99 -3.28
CA ALA A 90 12.13 -4.63 -2.00
C ALA A 90 11.90 -3.60 -0.87
N SER A 91 12.78 -2.58 -0.76
CA SER A 91 12.65 -1.53 0.26
C SER A 91 11.44 -0.63 0.00
N ALA A 92 11.16 -0.30 -1.27
CA ALA A 92 9.98 0.45 -1.66
C ALA A 92 8.70 -0.31 -1.26
N GLY A 93 8.62 -1.61 -1.59
CA GLY A 93 7.48 -2.43 -1.23
C GLY A 93 7.23 -2.49 0.28
N LEU A 94 8.28 -2.62 1.09
CA LEU A 94 8.18 -2.65 2.55
C LEU A 94 7.72 -1.31 3.13
N MET A 95 8.37 -0.23 2.72
CA MET A 95 8.07 1.11 3.22
C MET A 95 6.64 1.54 2.87
N PHE A 96 6.21 1.34 1.62
CA PHE A 96 4.86 1.76 1.20
C PHE A 96 3.75 0.89 1.80
N ARG A 97 4.01 -0.38 2.11
CA ARG A 97 3.08 -1.20 2.90
C ARG A 97 2.92 -0.66 4.32
N ALA A 98 4.02 -0.22 4.94
CA ALA A 98 3.95 0.40 6.26
C ALA A 98 3.17 1.72 6.22
N ILE A 99 3.42 2.57 5.21
CA ILE A 99 2.67 3.81 4.99
C ILE A 99 1.19 3.52 4.76
N PHE A 100 0.85 2.54 3.94
CA PHE A 100 -0.53 2.10 3.72
C PHE A 100 -1.21 1.67 5.03
N GLY A 101 -0.54 0.83 5.83
CA GLY A 101 -1.05 0.41 7.13
C GLY A 101 -1.27 1.57 8.10
N ALA A 102 -0.30 2.49 8.18
CA ALA A 102 -0.41 3.70 9.01
C ALA A 102 -1.55 4.62 8.54
N ALA A 103 -1.71 4.78 7.23
CA ALA A 103 -2.79 5.58 6.65
C ALA A 103 -4.19 4.96 6.92
N LEU A 104 -4.32 3.63 6.90
CA LEU A 104 -5.55 2.95 7.30
C LEU A 104 -5.87 3.19 8.77
N LEU A 105 -4.87 3.12 9.65
CA LEU A 105 -5.05 3.39 11.08
C LEU A 105 -5.46 4.85 11.32
N SER A 106 -4.83 5.81 10.63
CA SER A 106 -5.19 7.22 10.74
C SER A 106 -6.62 7.50 10.24
N ALA A 107 -7.02 6.89 9.11
CA ALA A 107 -8.38 7.02 8.60
C ALA A 107 -9.42 6.48 9.60
N SER A 108 -9.15 5.32 10.19
CA SER A 108 -10.01 4.74 11.23
C SER A 108 -10.09 5.61 12.46
N LEU A 109 -8.96 6.15 12.91
CA LEU A 109 -8.90 7.03 14.09
C LEU A 109 -9.70 8.33 13.87
N VAL A 110 -9.50 8.98 12.71
CA VAL A 110 -10.26 10.20 12.35
C VAL A 110 -11.75 9.91 12.29
N HIS A 111 -12.13 8.76 11.73
CA HIS A 111 -13.54 8.35 11.67
C HIS A 111 -14.14 8.15 13.07
N LEU A 112 -13.41 7.51 13.98
CA LEU A 112 -13.83 7.32 15.37
C LEU A 112 -13.93 8.63 16.15
N LEU A 113 -12.98 9.56 15.96
CA LEU A 113 -12.92 10.83 16.70
C LEU A 113 -13.98 11.85 16.26
N ARG A 114 -14.48 11.75 15.03
CA ARG A 114 -15.52 12.67 14.55
C ARG A 114 -16.88 12.55 15.25
N GLY A 115 -17.10 11.47 15.98
CA GLY A 115 -18.31 11.29 16.78
C GLY A 115 -19.60 11.04 16.00
N ASP A 116 -19.54 11.08 14.66
CA ASP A 116 -20.68 10.80 13.76
C ASP A 116 -20.95 9.29 13.63
N MET A 117 -20.27 8.50 14.45
CA MET A 117 -20.37 7.05 14.38
C MET A 117 -21.62 6.59 15.11
N ASP A 118 -22.60 6.20 14.32
CA ASP A 118 -23.77 5.50 14.85
C ASP A 118 -23.36 4.05 15.23
N TRP A 119 -23.03 3.88 16.52
CA TRP A 119 -22.63 2.59 17.07
C TRP A 119 -23.72 1.51 16.96
N THR A 120 -24.95 1.90 16.69
CA THR A 120 -26.04 0.97 16.42
C THR A 120 -25.99 0.40 15.02
N ASN A 121 -25.26 1.06 14.11
CA ASN A 121 -25.08 0.61 12.73
C ASN A 121 -23.93 -0.40 12.63
N ALA A 122 -24.28 -1.69 12.68
CA ALA A 122 -23.32 -2.81 12.59
C ALA A 122 -22.39 -2.73 11.38
N TYR A 123 -22.85 -2.11 10.29
CA TYR A 123 -22.05 -1.96 9.06
C TYR A 123 -20.88 -0.98 9.29
N MET A 124 -21.13 0.16 9.93
CA MET A 124 -20.09 1.16 10.23
C MET A 124 -19.04 0.60 11.19
N VAL A 125 -19.48 -0.11 12.23
CA VAL A 125 -18.60 -0.78 13.21
C VAL A 125 -17.72 -1.81 12.49
N THR A 126 -18.31 -2.65 11.64
CA THR A 126 -17.58 -3.70 10.90
C THR A 126 -16.50 -3.11 10.00
N ILE A 127 -16.79 -2.02 9.27
CA ILE A 127 -15.80 -1.34 8.41
C ILE A 127 -14.65 -0.80 9.26
N SER A 128 -14.93 -0.11 10.36
CA SER A 128 -13.91 0.46 11.23
C SER A 128 -12.99 -0.61 11.82
N VAL A 129 -13.56 -1.72 12.30
CA VAL A 129 -12.80 -2.86 12.81
C VAL A 129 -11.95 -3.50 11.72
N ALA A 130 -12.50 -3.68 10.52
CA ALA A 130 -11.76 -4.24 9.39
C ALA A 130 -10.57 -3.36 8.97
N LEU A 131 -10.75 -2.03 8.95
CA LEU A 131 -9.68 -1.08 8.65
C LEU A 131 -8.58 -1.10 9.71
N LEU A 132 -8.95 -1.12 11.00
CA LEU A 132 -8.01 -1.21 12.12
C LEU A 132 -7.22 -2.53 12.08
N ALA A 133 -7.89 -3.65 11.91
CA ALA A 133 -7.26 -4.97 11.85
C ALA A 133 -6.30 -5.08 10.67
N THR A 134 -6.73 -4.62 9.47
CA THR A 134 -5.91 -4.63 8.27
C THR A 134 -4.70 -3.71 8.40
N GLY A 135 -4.90 -2.47 8.85
CA GLY A 135 -3.83 -1.50 9.07
C GLY A 135 -2.81 -2.00 10.09
N GLY A 136 -3.28 -2.53 11.22
CA GLY A 136 -2.44 -3.12 12.25
C GLY A 136 -1.61 -4.31 11.76
N ALA A 137 -2.21 -5.20 10.98
CA ALA A 137 -1.52 -6.34 10.39
C ALA A 137 -0.38 -5.91 9.43
N PHE A 138 -0.61 -4.90 8.59
CA PHE A 138 0.42 -4.38 7.69
C PHE A 138 1.58 -3.72 8.46
N VAL A 139 1.30 -2.93 9.48
CA VAL A 139 2.33 -2.31 10.32
C VAL A 139 3.11 -3.36 11.10
N ALA A 140 2.43 -4.31 11.75
CA ALA A 140 3.06 -5.40 12.49
C ALA A 140 4.00 -6.22 11.58
N ARG A 141 3.55 -6.58 10.37
CA ARG A 141 4.37 -7.31 9.41
C ARG A 141 5.59 -6.52 8.94
N ALA A 142 5.46 -5.20 8.75
CA ALA A 142 6.58 -4.35 8.38
C ALA A 142 7.63 -4.23 9.50
N LEU A 143 7.20 -4.15 10.77
CA LEU A 143 8.08 -4.14 11.92
C LEU A 143 8.76 -5.49 12.14
N TRP A 144 8.01 -6.59 11.97
CA TRP A 144 8.54 -7.94 12.09
C TRP A 144 9.65 -8.22 11.09
N SER A 145 9.45 -7.86 9.82
CA SER A 145 10.45 -8.08 8.78
C SER A 145 11.77 -7.35 9.05
N LYS A 146 11.75 -6.17 9.68
CA LYS A 146 12.96 -5.45 10.07
C LYS A 146 13.76 -6.18 11.16
N ARG A 147 13.10 -6.85 12.11
CA ARG A 147 13.78 -7.59 13.18
C ARG A 147 14.57 -8.77 12.65
N PHE A 148 14.03 -9.54 11.71
CA PHE A 148 14.73 -10.69 11.13
C PHE A 148 15.85 -10.31 10.15
N SER A 149 15.78 -9.13 9.53
CA SER A 149 16.88 -8.64 8.69
C SER A 149 18.06 -8.06 9.48
N ALA A 150 17.90 -7.83 10.78
CA ALA A 150 18.93 -7.29 11.67
C ALA A 150 19.71 -8.38 12.43
N GLU A 151 19.35 -9.66 12.28
CA GLU A 151 20.09 -10.76 12.92
C GLU A 151 21.38 -11.03 12.13
N PRO A 152 22.57 -10.73 12.67
CA PRO A 152 23.81 -10.91 11.94
C PRO A 152 24.06 -12.41 11.70
N ALA A 153 24.46 -12.76 10.47
CA ALA A 153 24.92 -14.10 10.07
C ALA A 153 26.28 -14.43 10.75
N THR A 154 26.30 -14.50 12.07
CA THR A 154 27.52 -14.67 12.86
C THR A 154 27.77 -16.10 13.37
N THR A 155 27.19 -17.14 12.77
CA THR A 155 27.39 -18.50 13.29
C THR A 155 27.74 -19.58 12.26
N VAL A 156 28.24 -19.25 11.07
CA VAL A 156 28.68 -20.31 10.11
C VAL A 156 30.11 -20.08 9.61
N GLN A 157 31.04 -19.71 10.48
CA GLN A 157 32.49 -19.81 10.20
C GLN A 157 33.25 -20.28 11.44
N ALA A 158 32.89 -21.45 11.96
CA ALA A 158 33.76 -22.20 12.90
C ALA A 158 33.42 -23.69 12.76
N GLY A 159 34.03 -24.35 11.78
CA GLY A 159 33.93 -25.78 11.55
C GLY A 159 34.90 -26.18 10.47
#